data_15d11583009fb03e8208c3a92e0f6cba
#
_entry.id   15d11583009fb03e8208c3a92e0f6cba
#
_cell.length_a   1.000
_cell.length_b   1.000
_cell.length_c   1.000
_cell.angle_alpha   90.00
_cell.angle_beta   90.00
_cell.angle_gamma   90.00
#
_symmetry.space_group_name_H-M   'P 1'
#
loop_
_entity.id
_entity.type
_entity.pdbx_description
1 polymer ?
#
loop_
_entity_poly.entity_id
_entity_poly.type
_entity_poly.pdbx_seq_one_letter_code
_entity_poly.pdbx_strand_id
1 'polypeptide(L)'
;MSSFTQKMLEARITLAEGGFDPGTGQSANTKVVRLGMDAEITKPGGKEKPKCTLRIYNLPLDDMQVLTTLAFDPLAVKKNRLVLMAGDADGMTQAFAGDITSAVPRFAADASSVFEVEAVTGYVASVTPVAPLTAEGAQDVSTLLRGLAGQMGFTYIDRGVSVTVRNVALVGGPMEQARQLADAARIDLILDDGEMIAAPRGELRRDDAEGSTPVLRDRTGLIGFPGFDAKGIVGKCLYEPRLVLGGPVRIESMVPKASGLWRVSSVSHRLQANHGNARAWETSFKATYPNAKKDAKK
;
A
#
# COMPACT_ATOMS: atom_id res chain seq x y z
N MET A 1 6.21 -20.89 6.76
CA MET A 1 5.84 -21.39 8.12
C MET A 1 5.78 -20.18 9.02
N SER A 2 4.69 -19.95 9.76
CA SER A 2 4.68 -18.91 10.79
C SER A 2 5.59 -19.37 11.92
N SER A 3 6.79 -18.80 12.00
CA SER A 3 7.68 -19.04 13.12
C SER A 3 7.09 -18.41 14.37
N PHE A 4 7.25 -19.05 15.52
CA PHE A 4 6.92 -18.48 16.83
C PHE A 4 7.92 -17.39 17.27
N THR A 5 8.60 -16.76 16.30
CA THR A 5 9.53 -15.66 16.55
C THR A 5 8.81 -14.40 16.98
N GLN A 6 9.48 -13.59 17.76
CA GLN A 6 8.97 -12.28 18.16
C GLN A 6 8.71 -11.42 16.91
N LYS A 7 7.48 -10.94 16.78
CA LYS A 7 7.08 -10.05 15.67
C LYS A 7 7.57 -8.63 15.94
N MET A 8 8.01 -7.97 14.89
CA MET A 8 8.60 -6.64 14.94
C MET A 8 7.98 -5.71 13.90
N LEU A 9 7.77 -4.47 14.31
CA LEU A 9 7.46 -3.34 13.44
C LEU A 9 8.60 -2.33 13.50
N GLU A 10 8.92 -1.76 12.35
CA GLU A 10 9.89 -0.68 12.21
C GLU A 10 9.28 0.41 11.34
N ALA A 11 9.14 1.61 11.89
CA ALA A 11 8.70 2.78 11.13
C ALA A 11 9.92 3.62 10.74
N ARG A 12 10.06 3.88 9.45
CA ARG A 12 11.05 4.81 8.89
C ARG A 12 10.31 6.07 8.47
N ILE A 13 10.59 7.17 9.15
CA ILE A 13 9.95 8.46 8.89
C ILE A 13 11.00 9.38 8.30
N THR A 14 10.72 9.90 7.10
CA THR A 14 11.59 10.83 6.40
C THR A 14 10.92 12.18 6.31
N LEU A 15 11.59 13.22 6.79
CA LEU A 15 11.16 14.62 6.68
C LEU A 15 11.50 15.16 5.30
N ALA A 16 10.63 15.95 4.73
CA ALA A 16 10.90 16.67 3.48
C ALA A 16 11.88 17.82 3.68
N GLU A 17 11.81 18.47 4.84
CA GLU A 17 12.62 19.61 5.21
C GLU A 17 13.05 19.47 6.68
N GLY A 18 14.26 19.95 6.99
CA GLY A 18 14.82 19.88 8.34
C GLY A 18 15.33 18.49 8.70
N GLY A 19 15.46 18.23 10.00
CA GLY A 19 15.93 16.96 10.54
C GLY A 19 15.53 16.76 11.98
N PHE A 20 15.75 15.55 12.48
CA PHE A 20 15.38 15.15 13.83
C PHE A 20 16.34 15.71 14.93
N ASP A 21 17.59 16.05 14.57
CA ASP A 21 18.59 16.58 15.50
C ASP A 21 19.14 17.93 15.02
N PRO A 22 18.40 19.03 15.16
CA PRO A 22 18.82 20.34 14.65
C PRO A 22 20.06 20.90 15.37
N GLY A 23 20.47 20.33 16.51
CA GLY A 23 21.61 20.81 17.34
C GLY A 23 22.97 20.22 16.99
N THR A 24 23.08 19.15 16.24
CA THR A 24 24.34 18.41 15.99
C THR A 24 25.03 18.74 14.68
N GLY A 25 24.47 19.62 13.85
CA GLY A 25 25.02 19.99 12.52
C GLY A 25 25.00 18.87 11.47
N GLN A 26 24.65 17.64 11.85
CA GLN A 26 24.37 16.50 10.96
C GLN A 26 22.91 16.08 11.17
N SER A 27 22.00 16.85 10.64
CA SER A 27 20.58 16.57 10.76
C SER A 27 20.17 15.44 9.82
N ALA A 28 20.07 14.23 10.37
CA ALA A 28 19.46 13.12 9.63
C ALA A 28 17.98 13.45 9.41
N ASN A 29 17.56 13.53 8.15
CA ASN A 29 16.14 13.74 7.79
C ASN A 29 15.29 12.46 7.94
N THR A 30 15.91 11.32 8.21
CA THR A 30 15.23 10.03 8.36
C THR A 30 15.49 9.45 9.74
N LYS A 31 14.41 9.09 10.44
CA LYS A 31 14.45 8.40 11.73
C LYS A 31 13.84 7.02 11.62
N VAL A 32 14.52 6.05 12.22
CA VAL A 32 14.05 4.67 12.36
C VAL A 32 13.52 4.49 13.77
N VAL A 33 12.25 4.12 13.89
CA VAL A 33 11.54 3.92 15.16
C VAL A 33 11.17 2.44 15.30
N ARG A 34 11.52 1.83 16.43
CA ARG A 34 11.24 0.43 16.79
C ARG A 34 10.57 0.31 18.16
N LEU A 35 9.73 1.28 18.50
CA LEU A 35 8.96 1.29 19.75
C LEU A 35 7.72 0.38 19.66
N GLY A 36 6.92 0.32 20.73
CA GLY A 36 5.60 -0.30 20.67
C GLY A 36 4.73 0.33 19.60
N MET A 37 4.11 -0.47 18.75
CA MET A 37 3.33 0.02 17.62
C MET A 37 2.09 -0.81 17.35
N ASP A 38 1.02 -0.12 16.94
CA ASP A 38 -0.17 -0.68 16.32
C ASP A 38 -0.34 -0.07 14.93
N ALA A 39 -0.47 -0.90 13.92
CA ALA A 39 -0.65 -0.47 12.55
C ALA A 39 -1.92 -1.07 11.92
N GLU A 40 -2.74 -0.22 11.35
CA GLU A 40 -3.87 -0.60 10.50
C GLU A 40 -3.59 -0.11 9.08
N ILE A 41 -3.35 -1.05 8.17
CA ILE A 41 -3.06 -0.76 6.76
C ILE A 41 -4.24 -1.24 5.93
N THR A 42 -4.79 -0.37 5.11
CA THR A 42 -5.87 -0.73 4.18
C THR A 42 -5.44 -0.41 2.76
N LYS A 43 -5.42 -1.42 1.90
CA LYS A 43 -5.12 -1.32 0.48
C LYS A 43 -6.38 -1.72 -0.30
N PRO A 44 -7.31 -0.77 -0.50
CA PRO A 44 -8.54 -1.03 -1.23
C PRO A 44 -8.26 -1.15 -2.72
N GLY A 45 -9.06 -1.92 -3.41
CA GLY A 45 -9.00 -1.95 -4.87
C GLY A 45 -9.71 -0.76 -5.53
N GLY A 46 -9.42 -0.54 -6.80
CA GLY A 46 -10.09 0.49 -7.61
C GLY A 46 -9.53 1.90 -7.40
N LYS A 47 -10.41 2.88 -7.19
CA LYS A 47 -10.02 4.31 -7.18
C LYS A 47 -9.54 4.82 -5.81
N GLU A 48 -9.78 4.09 -4.75
CA GLU A 48 -9.33 4.47 -3.41
C GLU A 48 -7.83 4.27 -3.26
N LYS A 49 -7.21 5.07 -2.40
CA LYS A 49 -5.77 5.01 -2.15
C LYS A 49 -5.45 4.12 -0.95
N PRO A 50 -4.33 3.39 -0.99
CA PRO A 50 -3.80 2.73 0.20
C PRO A 50 -3.54 3.73 1.33
N LYS A 51 -3.91 3.35 2.55
CA LYS A 51 -3.73 4.17 3.74
C LYS A 51 -3.20 3.33 4.91
N CYS A 52 -2.49 4.00 5.80
CA CYS A 52 -1.98 3.45 7.05
C CYS A 52 -2.32 4.38 8.20
N THR A 53 -2.88 3.85 9.27
CA THR A 53 -2.96 4.49 10.57
C THR A 53 -1.98 3.77 11.49
N LEU A 54 -0.96 4.49 11.96
CA LEU A 54 0.09 3.97 12.82
C LEU A 54 0.03 4.67 14.17
N ARG A 55 -0.06 3.91 15.25
CA ARG A 55 0.07 4.38 16.63
C ARG A 55 1.41 3.95 17.17
N ILE A 56 2.20 4.91 17.63
CA ILE A 56 3.52 4.69 18.23
C ILE A 56 3.41 5.03 19.71
N TYR A 57 3.77 4.09 20.56
CA TYR A 57 3.74 4.25 22.01
C TYR A 57 5.08 4.77 22.52
N ASN A 58 5.05 5.73 23.44
CA ASN A 58 6.22 6.29 24.11
C ASN A 58 7.27 6.89 23.15
N LEU A 59 6.83 7.53 22.07
CA LEU A 59 7.75 8.32 21.24
C LEU A 59 8.31 9.49 22.07
N PRO A 60 9.63 9.81 21.99
CA PRO A 60 10.20 10.97 22.67
C PRO A 60 9.50 12.27 22.28
N LEU A 61 9.36 13.18 23.25
CA LEU A 61 8.63 14.44 23.06
C LEU A 61 9.25 15.33 21.96
N ASP A 62 10.58 15.35 21.88
CA ASP A 62 11.29 16.12 20.85
C ASP A 62 10.93 15.61 19.44
N ASP A 63 10.86 14.29 19.26
CA ASP A 63 10.42 13.68 18.00
C ASP A 63 8.97 13.97 17.68
N MET A 64 8.10 13.94 18.70
CA MET A 64 6.69 14.31 18.52
C MET A 64 6.57 15.76 18.04
N GLN A 65 7.35 16.69 18.61
CA GLN A 65 7.30 18.10 18.20
C GLN A 65 7.70 18.29 16.74
N VAL A 66 8.78 17.63 16.31
CA VAL A 66 9.25 17.71 14.92
C VAL A 66 8.21 17.14 13.93
N LEU A 67 7.55 16.04 14.31
CA LEU A 67 6.62 15.32 13.45
C LEU A 67 5.21 15.91 13.47
N THR A 68 4.82 16.63 14.54
CA THR A 68 3.42 17.10 14.70
C THR A 68 3.02 17.99 13.53
N THR A 69 1.95 17.60 12.86
CA THR A 69 1.29 18.39 11.84
C THR A 69 0.25 19.29 12.49
N LEU A 70 0.50 20.60 12.46
CA LEU A 70 -0.49 21.55 12.93
C LEU A 70 -1.53 21.76 11.82
N ALA A 71 -2.80 21.54 12.16
CA ALA A 71 -3.93 21.67 11.24
C ALA A 71 -4.16 23.11 10.71
N PHE A 72 -3.36 24.07 11.20
CA PHE A 72 -3.51 25.50 10.88
C PHE A 72 -2.75 25.96 9.63
N ASP A 73 -1.96 25.09 9.00
CA ASP A 73 -1.27 25.42 7.75
C ASP A 73 -1.72 24.48 6.62
N PRO A 74 -2.93 24.69 6.07
CA PRO A 74 -3.47 23.86 5.00
C PRO A 74 -2.70 24.02 3.67
N LEU A 75 -1.83 25.02 3.55
CA LEU A 75 -1.02 25.26 2.35
C LEU A 75 0.36 24.60 2.42
N ALA A 76 0.84 24.25 3.62
CA ALA A 76 2.09 23.53 3.79
C ALA A 76 1.87 22.01 3.69
N VAL A 77 1.72 21.49 2.49
CA VAL A 77 1.77 20.04 2.24
C VAL A 77 3.22 19.59 2.51
N LYS A 78 3.53 19.29 3.77
CA LYS A 78 4.82 18.69 4.11
C LYS A 78 4.88 17.31 3.46
N LYS A 79 5.87 17.10 2.61
CA LYS A 79 6.10 15.84 1.90
C LYS A 79 6.80 14.80 2.79
N ASN A 80 6.45 14.74 4.07
CA ASN A 80 7.00 13.75 4.98
C ASN A 80 6.52 12.36 4.57
N ARG A 81 7.41 11.38 4.63
CA ARG A 81 7.13 10.01 4.16
C ARG A 81 7.23 9.01 5.29
N LEU A 82 6.28 8.08 5.33
CA LEU A 82 6.29 6.90 6.19
C LEU A 82 6.56 5.67 5.34
N VAL A 83 7.55 4.85 5.76
CA VAL A 83 7.73 3.48 5.31
C VAL A 83 7.61 2.58 6.54
N LEU A 84 6.66 1.66 6.52
CA LEU A 84 6.45 0.69 7.60
C LEU A 84 6.96 -0.67 7.17
N MET A 85 7.91 -1.20 7.93
CA MET A 85 8.45 -2.55 7.77
C MET A 85 7.82 -3.46 8.81
N ALA A 86 7.51 -4.69 8.44
CA ALA A 86 6.92 -5.70 9.30
C ALA A 86 7.61 -7.05 9.08
N GLY A 87 7.86 -7.79 10.15
CA GLY A 87 8.53 -9.08 10.06
C GLY A 87 8.93 -9.62 11.42
N ASP A 88 10.04 -10.31 11.43
CA ASP A 88 10.67 -10.90 12.62
C ASP A 88 12.20 -10.94 12.46
N ALA A 89 12.87 -11.70 13.31
CA ALA A 89 14.33 -11.82 13.28
C ALA A 89 14.88 -12.46 11.97
N ASP A 90 14.04 -13.23 11.26
CA ASP A 90 14.43 -13.89 10.00
C ASP A 90 14.34 -12.92 8.80
N GLY A 91 13.60 -11.83 8.93
CA GLY A 91 13.54 -10.79 7.90
C GLY A 91 12.38 -9.81 8.07
N MET A 92 12.59 -8.60 7.57
CA MET A 92 11.62 -7.51 7.55
C MET A 92 11.21 -7.22 6.10
N THR A 93 9.91 -7.09 5.86
CA THR A 93 9.36 -6.73 4.56
C THR A 93 8.60 -5.41 4.66
N GLN A 94 8.55 -4.67 3.56
CA GLN A 94 7.76 -3.45 3.51
C GLN A 94 6.27 -3.80 3.50
N ALA A 95 5.55 -3.32 4.51
CA ALA A 95 4.10 -3.48 4.64
C ALA A 95 3.34 -2.30 4.03
N PHE A 96 3.93 -1.10 4.11
CA PHE A 96 3.31 0.13 3.61
C PHE A 96 4.37 1.19 3.30
N ALA A 97 4.10 2.02 2.28
CA ALA A 97 4.80 3.27 2.04
C ALA A 97 3.82 4.36 1.57
N GLY A 98 3.90 5.55 2.15
CA GLY A 98 3.02 6.65 1.80
C GLY A 98 3.47 8.00 2.37
N ASP A 99 2.77 9.04 1.97
CA ASP A 99 2.97 10.41 2.44
C ASP A 99 2.18 10.62 3.73
N ILE A 100 2.79 11.23 4.74
CA ILE A 100 2.13 11.54 6.01
C ILE A 100 1.13 12.67 5.78
N THR A 101 -0.14 12.42 6.12
CA THR A 101 -1.22 13.39 6.00
C THR A 101 -1.57 14.03 7.34
N SER A 102 -1.37 13.31 8.43
CA SER A 102 -1.60 13.77 9.79
C SER A 102 -0.63 13.07 10.75
N ALA A 103 -0.11 13.80 11.72
CA ALA A 103 0.72 13.26 12.79
C ALA A 103 0.48 14.07 14.07
N VAL A 104 -0.18 13.44 15.05
CA VAL A 104 -0.64 14.15 16.26
C VAL A 104 -0.38 13.34 17.53
N PRO A 105 0.12 13.98 18.59
CA PRO A 105 0.23 13.33 19.89
C PRO A 105 -1.15 13.22 20.56
N ARG A 106 -1.40 12.11 21.19
CA ARG A 106 -2.55 11.89 22.05
C ARG A 106 -2.06 11.54 23.45
N PHE A 107 -2.36 12.40 24.40
CA PHE A 107 -1.98 12.22 25.79
C PHE A 107 -3.20 11.70 26.55
N ALA A 108 -3.05 10.55 27.22
CA ALA A 108 -4.06 10.01 28.10
C ALA A 108 -3.78 10.44 29.56
N ALA A 109 -4.81 10.38 30.40
CA ALA A 109 -4.70 10.76 31.82
C ALA A 109 -3.78 9.84 32.65
N ASP A 110 -3.49 8.65 32.15
CA ASP A 110 -2.61 7.64 32.76
C ASP A 110 -1.12 7.81 32.41
N ALA A 111 -0.72 8.99 31.94
CA ALA A 111 0.62 9.32 31.48
C ALA A 111 1.12 8.48 30.28
N SER A 112 0.28 7.67 29.65
CA SER A 112 0.61 7.03 28.40
C SER A 112 0.55 8.05 27.25
N SER A 113 1.60 8.10 26.44
CA SER A 113 1.62 8.91 25.23
C SER A 113 1.53 8.04 24.00
N VAL A 114 0.56 8.34 23.15
CA VAL A 114 0.38 7.69 21.86
C VAL A 114 0.56 8.74 20.77
N PHE A 115 1.49 8.50 19.86
CA PHE A 115 1.64 9.33 18.67
C PHE A 115 0.95 8.66 17.50
N GLU A 116 -0.10 9.30 16.98
CA GLU A 116 -0.90 8.78 15.88
C GLU A 116 -0.45 9.42 14.56
N VAL A 117 -0.09 8.58 13.60
CA VAL A 117 0.36 8.98 12.26
C VAL A 117 -0.60 8.39 11.23
N GLU A 118 -1.16 9.24 10.40
CA GLU A 118 -1.92 8.82 9.22
C GLU A 118 -1.10 9.09 7.97
N ALA A 119 -1.03 8.09 7.08
CA ALA A 119 -0.32 8.20 5.83
C ALA A 119 -1.13 7.59 4.67
N VAL A 120 -0.99 8.17 3.48
CA VAL A 120 -1.72 7.78 2.28
C VAL A 120 -0.73 7.66 1.12
N THR A 121 -0.76 6.55 0.40
CA THR A 121 0.08 6.36 -0.80
C THR A 121 -0.30 7.34 -1.90
N GLY A 122 0.69 8.13 -2.37
CA GLY A 122 0.51 9.09 -3.45
C GLY A 122 -0.38 10.29 -3.09
N TYR A 123 -0.44 10.66 -1.81
CA TYR A 123 -1.19 11.85 -1.40
C TYR A 123 -0.62 13.12 -2.05
N VAL A 124 0.68 13.33 -1.93
CA VAL A 124 1.36 14.50 -2.51
C VAL A 124 1.14 14.57 -4.02
N ALA A 125 1.28 13.47 -4.74
CA ALA A 125 1.04 13.40 -6.17
C ALA A 125 -0.40 13.74 -6.58
N SER A 126 -1.37 13.57 -5.67
CA SER A 126 -2.77 13.91 -5.96
C SER A 126 -3.13 15.36 -5.73
N VAL A 127 -2.37 16.06 -4.88
CA VAL A 127 -2.63 17.47 -4.55
C VAL A 127 -1.65 18.43 -5.23
N THR A 128 -0.57 17.92 -5.82
CA THR A 128 0.41 18.74 -6.55
C THR A 128 -0.16 19.13 -7.92
N PRO A 129 -0.34 20.44 -8.20
CA PRO A 129 -0.79 20.88 -9.50
C PRO A 129 0.28 20.65 -10.56
N VAL A 130 -0.14 20.17 -11.72
CA VAL A 130 0.73 20.03 -12.91
C VAL A 130 0.01 20.55 -14.14
N ALA A 131 0.75 20.82 -15.20
CA ALA A 131 0.16 21.22 -16.47
C ALA A 131 -0.72 20.10 -17.06
N PRO A 132 -1.81 20.43 -17.76
CA PRO A 132 -2.59 19.44 -18.49
C PRO A 132 -1.71 18.66 -19.46
N LEU A 133 -1.91 17.34 -19.51
CA LEU A 133 -1.24 16.48 -20.48
C LEU A 133 -2.03 16.53 -21.79
N THR A 134 -1.46 17.14 -22.80
CA THR A 134 -2.03 17.16 -24.15
C THR A 134 -1.08 16.47 -25.12
N ALA A 135 -1.62 15.59 -25.96
CA ALA A 135 -0.83 14.91 -26.98
C ALA A 135 -1.69 14.69 -28.24
N GLU A 136 -1.19 15.16 -29.38
CA GLU A 136 -1.84 14.99 -30.68
C GLU A 136 -1.47 13.65 -31.31
N GLY A 137 -2.35 13.15 -32.17
CA GLY A 137 -2.13 11.92 -32.89
C GLY A 137 -2.27 10.66 -32.01
N ALA A 138 -1.66 9.58 -32.47
CA ALA A 138 -1.70 8.28 -31.78
C ALA A 138 -0.59 8.22 -30.73
N GLN A 139 -0.95 7.89 -29.50
CA GLN A 139 -0.02 7.80 -28.36
C GLN A 139 -0.16 6.45 -27.68
N ASP A 140 0.96 5.86 -27.32
CA ASP A 140 0.99 4.64 -26.52
C ASP A 140 0.68 4.95 -25.05
N VAL A 141 -0.31 4.24 -24.49
CA VAL A 141 -0.78 4.44 -23.11
C VAL A 141 0.31 4.14 -22.08
N SER A 142 1.12 3.08 -22.30
CA SER A 142 2.21 2.72 -21.39
C SER A 142 3.27 3.82 -21.30
N THR A 143 3.59 4.45 -22.42
CA THR A 143 4.54 5.57 -22.48
C THR A 143 4.04 6.78 -21.71
N LEU A 144 2.76 7.15 -21.87
CA LEU A 144 2.15 8.26 -21.13
C LEU A 144 2.09 7.98 -19.62
N LEU A 145 1.68 6.77 -19.22
CA LEU A 145 1.64 6.36 -17.81
C LEU A 145 3.03 6.36 -17.17
N ARG A 146 4.06 5.95 -17.90
CA ARG A 146 5.45 6.00 -17.42
C ARG A 146 5.90 7.43 -17.14
N GLY A 147 5.56 8.38 -18.01
CA GLY A 147 5.83 9.79 -17.79
C GLY A 147 5.13 10.33 -16.53
N LEU A 148 3.84 10.01 -16.35
CA LEU A 148 3.08 10.41 -15.17
C LEU A 148 3.62 9.75 -13.88
N ALA A 149 4.01 8.47 -13.93
CA ALA A 149 4.64 7.79 -12.79
C ALA A 149 5.95 8.48 -12.38
N GLY A 150 6.79 8.86 -13.35
CA GLY A 150 8.01 9.61 -13.08
C GLY A 150 7.77 10.96 -12.41
N GLN A 151 6.74 11.71 -12.82
CA GLN A 151 6.33 12.96 -12.16
C GLN A 151 5.89 12.75 -10.70
N MET A 152 5.32 11.59 -10.38
CA MET A 152 4.89 11.23 -9.03
C MET A 152 6.00 10.60 -8.18
N GLY A 153 7.17 10.32 -8.75
CA GLY A 153 8.24 9.56 -8.10
C GLY A 153 7.91 8.08 -7.91
N PHE A 154 7.04 7.52 -8.75
CA PHE A 154 6.65 6.11 -8.71
C PHE A 154 7.42 5.29 -9.73
N THR A 155 7.74 4.05 -9.37
CA THR A 155 8.27 3.07 -10.31
C THR A 155 7.12 2.55 -11.19
N TYR A 156 7.24 2.70 -12.51
CA TYR A 156 6.25 2.20 -13.45
C TYR A 156 6.52 0.73 -13.82
N ILE A 157 5.49 -0.09 -13.71
CA ILE A 157 5.52 -1.53 -14.07
C ILE A 157 4.42 -1.78 -15.09
N ASP A 158 4.82 -2.19 -16.29
CA ASP A 158 3.92 -2.60 -17.38
C ASP A 158 3.72 -4.11 -17.37
N ARG A 159 2.46 -4.55 -17.34
CA ARG A 159 2.06 -5.98 -17.39
C ARG A 159 1.38 -6.32 -18.71
N GLY A 160 1.89 -5.77 -19.81
CA GLY A 160 1.44 -6.09 -21.16
C GLY A 160 0.31 -5.20 -21.67
N VAL A 161 0.30 -3.92 -21.26
CA VAL A 161 -0.62 -2.92 -21.81
C VAL A 161 -0.19 -2.56 -23.24
N SER A 162 -1.01 -2.90 -24.23
CA SER A 162 -0.79 -2.58 -25.64
C SER A 162 -1.97 -1.79 -26.21
N VAL A 163 -2.23 -0.61 -25.63
CA VAL A 163 -3.38 0.25 -26.00
C VAL A 163 -2.85 1.58 -26.51
N THR A 164 -3.41 2.02 -27.64
CA THR A 164 -3.15 3.33 -28.22
C THR A 164 -4.37 4.23 -28.05
N VAL A 165 -4.14 5.46 -27.60
CA VAL A 165 -5.13 6.53 -27.52
C VAL A 165 -4.82 7.62 -28.54
N ARG A 166 -5.81 8.43 -28.90
CA ARG A 166 -5.60 9.52 -29.87
C ARG A 166 -6.11 10.83 -29.31
N ASN A 167 -5.38 11.91 -29.61
CA ASN A 167 -5.75 13.29 -29.25
C ASN A 167 -6.10 13.41 -27.76
N VAL A 168 -5.13 13.08 -26.92
CA VAL A 168 -5.29 13.04 -25.46
C VAL A 168 -5.31 14.45 -24.91
N ALA A 169 -6.27 14.75 -24.04
CA ALA A 169 -6.32 15.96 -23.23
C ALA A 169 -6.75 15.57 -21.81
N LEU A 170 -5.80 15.54 -20.88
CA LEU A 170 -6.01 15.13 -19.49
C LEU A 170 -5.77 16.32 -18.57
N VAL A 171 -6.62 16.52 -17.60
CA VAL A 171 -6.57 17.63 -16.65
C VAL A 171 -6.49 17.14 -15.21
N GLY A 172 -6.08 18.01 -14.29
CA GLY A 172 -5.91 17.69 -12.89
C GLY A 172 -4.47 17.30 -12.54
N GLY A 173 -4.24 16.81 -11.34
CA GLY A 173 -2.94 16.32 -10.88
C GLY A 173 -2.47 15.06 -11.62
N PRO A 174 -1.18 14.68 -11.52
CA PRO A 174 -0.63 13.56 -12.30
C PRO A 174 -1.34 12.23 -11.98
N MET A 175 -1.80 12.05 -10.75
CA MET A 175 -2.59 10.90 -10.34
C MET A 175 -3.96 10.86 -11.03
N GLU A 176 -4.63 12.00 -11.14
CA GLU A 176 -5.93 12.11 -11.80
C GLU A 176 -5.79 11.88 -13.30
N GLN A 177 -4.77 12.47 -13.92
CA GLN A 177 -4.44 12.24 -15.34
C GLN A 177 -4.17 10.76 -15.62
N ALA A 178 -3.41 10.07 -14.75
CA ALA A 178 -3.14 8.64 -14.89
C ALA A 178 -4.42 7.80 -14.80
N ARG A 179 -5.33 8.15 -13.90
CA ARG A 179 -6.63 7.47 -13.77
C ARG A 179 -7.54 7.71 -14.97
N GLN A 180 -7.64 8.95 -15.46
CA GLN A 180 -8.41 9.26 -16.66
C GLN A 180 -7.89 8.46 -17.85
N LEU A 181 -6.56 8.36 -17.99
CA LEU A 181 -5.94 7.58 -19.05
C LEU A 181 -6.23 6.08 -18.92
N ALA A 182 -6.14 5.53 -17.72
CA ALA A 182 -6.44 4.13 -17.46
C ALA A 182 -7.91 3.79 -17.70
N ASP A 183 -8.83 4.67 -17.30
CA ASP A 183 -10.28 4.51 -17.55
C ASP A 183 -10.57 4.56 -19.07
N ALA A 184 -9.97 5.50 -19.81
CA ALA A 184 -10.11 5.62 -21.26
C ALA A 184 -9.55 4.39 -22.01
N ALA A 185 -8.41 3.88 -21.54
CA ALA A 185 -7.76 2.69 -22.10
C ALA A 185 -8.40 1.37 -21.63
N ARG A 186 -9.34 1.41 -20.67
CA ARG A 186 -9.98 0.25 -20.04
C ARG A 186 -8.98 -0.75 -19.45
N ILE A 187 -7.96 -0.24 -18.79
CA ILE A 187 -6.94 -1.03 -18.09
C ILE A 187 -7.11 -0.90 -16.57
N ASP A 188 -6.51 -1.82 -15.82
CA ASP A 188 -6.35 -1.70 -14.38
C ASP A 188 -5.07 -0.91 -14.06
N LEU A 189 -5.21 0.11 -13.22
CA LEU A 189 -4.10 0.88 -12.67
C LEU A 189 -4.05 0.64 -11.16
N ILE A 190 -2.98 0.02 -10.70
CA ILE A 190 -2.74 -0.30 -9.29
C ILE A 190 -1.63 0.60 -8.78
N LEU A 191 -1.90 1.29 -7.66
CA LEU A 191 -0.94 2.11 -6.95
C LEU A 191 -0.69 1.47 -5.59
N ASP A 192 0.54 1.07 -5.35
CA ASP A 192 0.92 0.34 -4.15
C ASP A 192 2.38 0.61 -3.79
N ASP A 193 2.62 1.12 -2.57
CA ASP A 193 3.95 1.27 -1.97
C ASP A 193 5.01 2.00 -2.81
N GLY A 194 4.60 2.91 -3.68
CA GLY A 194 5.49 3.66 -4.58
C GLY A 194 5.64 3.05 -5.97
N GLU A 195 4.88 2.01 -6.28
CA GLU A 195 4.75 1.43 -7.61
C GLU A 195 3.44 1.85 -8.28
N MET A 196 3.52 2.12 -9.57
CA MET A 196 2.38 2.26 -10.47
C MET A 196 2.39 1.10 -11.46
N ILE A 197 1.42 0.21 -11.33
CA ILE A 197 1.34 -1.00 -12.14
C ILE A 197 0.14 -0.89 -13.07
N ALA A 198 0.38 -1.01 -14.37
CA ALA A 198 -0.64 -1.04 -15.40
C ALA A 198 -0.78 -2.47 -15.95
N ALA A 199 -2.00 -2.96 -16.01
CA ALA A 199 -2.31 -4.29 -16.52
C ALA A 199 -3.61 -4.28 -17.32
N PRO A 200 -3.82 -5.18 -18.28
CA PRO A 200 -5.12 -5.43 -18.86
C PRO A 200 -6.15 -5.73 -17.78
N ARG A 201 -7.41 -5.31 -17.98
CA ARG A 201 -8.44 -5.37 -16.95
C ARG A 201 -8.67 -6.80 -16.43
N GLY A 202 -8.54 -6.97 -15.10
CA GLY A 202 -8.76 -8.24 -14.40
C GLY A 202 -7.58 -9.20 -14.46
N GLU A 203 -6.46 -8.85 -15.11
CA GLU A 203 -5.26 -9.69 -15.10
C GLU A 203 -4.49 -9.57 -13.79
N LEU A 204 -3.63 -10.56 -13.55
CA LEU A 204 -2.79 -10.61 -12.35
C LEU A 204 -1.66 -9.58 -12.43
N ARG A 205 -1.37 -8.92 -11.29
CA ARG A 205 -0.22 -8.01 -11.13
C ARG A 205 1.12 -8.71 -11.42
N ARG A 206 1.20 -10.01 -11.16
CA ARG A 206 2.37 -10.87 -11.40
C ARG A 206 1.90 -12.27 -11.73
N ASP A 207 2.80 -13.04 -12.33
CA ASP A 207 2.48 -14.40 -12.71
C ASP A 207 2.24 -15.30 -11.49
N ASP A 208 1.37 -16.30 -11.63
CA ASP A 208 1.21 -17.37 -10.67
C ASP A 208 2.41 -18.32 -10.80
N ALA A 209 3.36 -18.18 -9.90
CA ALA A 209 4.57 -19.00 -9.90
C ALA A 209 4.79 -19.66 -8.53
N GLU A 210 5.30 -20.87 -8.55
CA GLU A 210 5.65 -21.61 -7.35
C GLU A 210 6.65 -20.81 -6.50
N GLY A 211 6.42 -20.76 -5.19
CA GLY A 211 7.23 -19.99 -4.23
C GLY A 211 6.91 -18.51 -4.14
N SER A 212 6.41 -17.88 -5.20
CA SER A 212 6.02 -16.45 -5.17
C SER A 212 4.54 -16.22 -4.87
N THR A 213 3.66 -17.11 -5.28
CA THR A 213 2.23 -17.07 -4.98
C THR A 213 1.97 -17.60 -3.58
N PRO A 214 1.36 -16.81 -2.68
CA PRO A 214 0.98 -17.32 -1.36
C PRO A 214 -0.09 -18.41 -1.50
N VAL A 215 0.12 -19.51 -0.79
CA VAL A 215 -0.84 -20.62 -0.68
C VAL A 215 -1.40 -20.60 0.74
N LEU A 216 -2.69 -20.31 0.87
CA LEU A 216 -3.38 -20.22 2.15
C LEU A 216 -4.19 -21.49 2.41
N ARG A 217 -3.87 -22.18 3.50
CA ARG A 217 -4.52 -23.41 3.96
C ARG A 217 -4.79 -23.31 5.44
N ASP A 218 -5.65 -24.15 5.98
CA ASP A 218 -5.93 -24.22 7.42
C ASP A 218 -4.66 -24.40 8.26
N ARG A 219 -3.63 -25.10 7.72
CA ARG A 219 -2.36 -25.35 8.40
C ARG A 219 -1.23 -24.38 8.05
N THR A 220 -1.45 -23.47 7.12
CA THR A 220 -0.46 -22.50 6.64
C THR A 220 -0.94 -21.05 6.75
N GLY A 221 -1.65 -20.75 7.83
CA GLY A 221 -1.98 -19.40 8.21
C GLY A 221 -3.37 -18.90 7.82
N LEU A 222 -4.21 -19.68 7.12
CA LEU A 222 -5.62 -19.33 6.94
C LEU A 222 -6.34 -19.35 8.29
N ILE A 223 -7.08 -18.31 8.62
CA ILE A 223 -7.83 -18.18 9.86
C ILE A 223 -9.32 -18.40 9.56
N GLY A 224 -9.87 -19.50 10.03
CA GLY A 224 -11.24 -19.92 9.71
C GLY A 224 -11.40 -20.34 8.25
N PHE A 225 -12.63 -20.27 7.75
CA PHE A 225 -12.96 -20.63 6.37
C PHE A 225 -13.22 -19.39 5.53
N PRO A 226 -12.85 -19.40 4.23
CA PRO A 226 -13.22 -18.32 3.34
C PRO A 226 -14.75 -18.19 3.22
N GLY A 227 -15.24 -16.96 3.32
CA GLY A 227 -16.61 -16.62 3.00
C GLY A 227 -16.76 -16.20 1.54
N PHE A 228 -18.01 -16.03 1.10
CA PHE A 228 -18.33 -15.53 -0.24
C PHE A 228 -18.97 -14.16 -0.15
N ASP A 229 -18.64 -13.30 -1.10
CA ASP A 229 -19.37 -12.06 -1.36
C ASP A 229 -19.90 -12.03 -2.80
N ALA A 230 -20.51 -10.92 -3.20
CA ALA A 230 -21.11 -10.80 -4.54
C ALA A 230 -20.10 -10.89 -5.70
N LYS A 231 -18.80 -10.73 -5.44
CA LYS A 231 -17.75 -10.66 -6.46
C LYS A 231 -16.69 -11.75 -6.34
N GLY A 232 -16.70 -12.54 -5.26
CA GLY A 232 -15.69 -13.56 -5.05
C GLY A 232 -15.64 -14.07 -3.62
N ILE A 233 -14.46 -14.14 -3.05
CA ILE A 233 -14.23 -14.65 -1.69
C ILE A 233 -13.69 -13.56 -0.76
N VAL A 234 -13.98 -13.73 0.51
CA VAL A 234 -13.39 -12.96 1.62
C VAL A 234 -12.73 -13.93 2.58
N GLY A 235 -11.57 -13.57 3.09
CA GLY A 235 -10.83 -14.43 3.98
C GLY A 235 -9.95 -13.64 4.94
N LYS A 236 -9.44 -14.37 5.95
CA LYS A 236 -8.50 -13.86 6.94
C LYS A 236 -7.37 -14.86 7.11
N CYS A 237 -6.16 -14.36 7.23
CA CYS A 237 -4.97 -15.19 7.47
C CYS A 237 -4.01 -14.48 8.43
N LEU A 238 -3.00 -15.21 8.90
CA LEU A 238 -1.84 -14.60 9.52
C LEU A 238 -1.20 -13.64 8.52
N TYR A 239 -0.47 -12.63 9.02
CA TYR A 239 0.18 -11.67 8.13
C TYR A 239 1.03 -12.36 7.08
N GLU A 240 0.70 -12.11 5.82
CA GLU A 240 1.38 -12.64 4.64
C GLU A 240 1.75 -11.48 3.72
N PRO A 241 3.02 -11.04 3.71
CA PRO A 241 3.47 -9.88 2.95
C PRO A 241 3.35 -10.05 1.42
N ARG A 242 3.29 -11.32 0.94
CA ARG A 242 3.11 -11.61 -0.49
C ARG A 242 1.66 -11.45 -0.96
N LEU A 243 0.71 -11.28 -0.02
CA LEU A 243 -0.67 -10.90 -0.34
C LEU A 243 -0.71 -9.42 -0.73
N VAL A 244 -0.58 -9.14 -2.01
CA VAL A 244 -0.54 -7.79 -2.58
C VAL A 244 -1.73 -7.53 -3.48
N LEU A 245 -2.15 -6.28 -3.56
CA LEU A 245 -3.28 -5.86 -4.40
C LEU A 245 -3.05 -6.24 -5.87
N GLY A 246 -4.02 -6.90 -6.50
CA GLY A 246 -3.94 -7.41 -7.87
C GLY A 246 -3.08 -8.68 -8.03
N GLY A 247 -2.42 -9.15 -6.96
CA GLY A 247 -1.59 -10.34 -6.99
C GLY A 247 -2.39 -11.65 -6.97
N PRO A 248 -1.76 -12.78 -7.34
CA PRO A 248 -2.33 -14.11 -7.19
C PRO A 248 -2.34 -14.56 -5.74
N VAL A 249 -3.35 -15.31 -5.35
CA VAL A 249 -3.42 -16.10 -4.11
C VAL A 249 -4.07 -17.44 -4.40
N ARG A 250 -3.48 -18.50 -3.89
CA ARG A 250 -4.03 -19.86 -4.00
C ARG A 250 -4.66 -20.25 -2.67
N ILE A 251 -5.93 -20.61 -2.71
CA ILE A 251 -6.68 -21.08 -1.53
C ILE A 251 -6.84 -22.59 -1.62
N GLU A 252 -6.51 -23.27 -0.54
CA GLU A 252 -6.80 -24.69 -0.33
C GLU A 252 -7.63 -24.82 0.96
N SER A 253 -8.93 -24.98 0.80
CA SER A 253 -9.89 -25.03 1.90
C SER A 253 -10.79 -26.26 1.80
N MET A 254 -11.36 -26.66 2.93
CA MET A 254 -12.41 -27.67 2.98
C MET A 254 -13.69 -27.20 2.25
N VAL A 255 -13.81 -25.92 1.93
CA VAL A 255 -14.89 -25.35 1.11
C VAL A 255 -14.48 -25.43 -0.36
N PRO A 256 -14.98 -26.42 -1.15
CA PRO A 256 -14.46 -26.70 -2.50
C PRO A 256 -14.58 -25.50 -3.45
N LYS A 257 -15.67 -24.73 -3.37
CA LYS A 257 -15.88 -23.55 -4.24
C LYS A 257 -14.97 -22.38 -3.92
N ALA A 258 -14.33 -22.35 -2.74
CA ALA A 258 -13.37 -21.33 -2.37
C ALA A 258 -11.94 -21.72 -2.76
N SER A 259 -11.68 -23.01 -3.03
CA SER A 259 -10.37 -23.51 -3.41
C SER A 259 -10.04 -23.14 -4.85
N GLY A 260 -8.76 -22.82 -5.10
CA GLY A 260 -8.26 -22.46 -6.42
C GLY A 260 -7.42 -21.20 -6.43
N LEU A 261 -7.16 -20.70 -7.64
CA LEU A 261 -6.40 -19.46 -7.86
C LEU A 261 -7.35 -18.26 -7.88
N TRP A 262 -6.99 -17.23 -7.12
CA TRP A 262 -7.76 -16.00 -6.99
C TRP A 262 -6.86 -14.79 -7.20
N ARG A 263 -7.45 -13.68 -7.63
CA ARG A 263 -6.82 -12.36 -7.74
C ARG A 263 -7.24 -11.50 -6.55
N VAL A 264 -6.28 -11.05 -5.78
CA VAL A 264 -6.53 -10.19 -4.61
C VAL A 264 -7.10 -8.85 -5.06
N SER A 265 -8.26 -8.48 -4.57
CA SER A 265 -8.96 -7.23 -4.91
C SER A 265 -8.92 -6.19 -3.80
N SER A 266 -8.68 -6.60 -2.56
CA SER A 266 -8.48 -5.71 -1.40
C SER A 266 -7.69 -6.43 -0.33
N VAL A 267 -6.83 -5.70 0.38
CA VAL A 267 -6.03 -6.21 1.51
C VAL A 267 -6.14 -5.23 2.67
N SER A 268 -6.24 -5.77 3.87
CA SER A 268 -6.12 -5.00 5.11
C SER A 268 -5.25 -5.76 6.10
N HIS A 269 -4.23 -5.10 6.63
CA HIS A 269 -3.34 -5.67 7.65
C HIS A 269 -3.61 -5.00 8.99
N ARG A 270 -3.68 -5.79 10.05
CA ARG A 270 -3.70 -5.33 11.43
C ARG A 270 -2.50 -5.94 12.14
N LEU A 271 -1.54 -5.09 12.48
CA LEU A 271 -0.24 -5.50 12.98
C LEU A 271 0.04 -4.79 14.30
N GLN A 272 0.42 -5.54 15.31
CA GLN A 272 0.79 -5.04 16.63
C GLN A 272 2.10 -5.69 17.06
N ALA A 273 3.08 -4.90 17.44
CA ALA A 273 4.36 -5.42 17.86
C ALA A 273 5.08 -4.51 18.85
N ASN A 274 6.15 -5.04 19.43
CA ASN A 274 7.07 -4.33 20.31
C ASN A 274 6.46 -3.81 21.62
N HIS A 275 5.31 -4.35 22.05
CA HIS A 275 4.69 -4.02 23.35
C HIS A 275 3.94 -5.23 23.94
N GLY A 276 3.73 -5.22 25.27
CA GLY A 276 3.21 -6.36 26.01
C GLY A 276 1.78 -6.80 25.67
N ASN A 277 0.98 -5.91 25.09
CA ASN A 277 -0.41 -6.17 24.67
C ASN A 277 -0.56 -6.50 23.19
N ALA A 278 0.55 -6.61 22.45
CA ALA A 278 0.51 -6.93 21.02
C ALA A 278 -0.04 -8.33 20.78
N ARG A 279 -1.14 -8.44 20.04
CA ARG A 279 -1.81 -9.72 19.71
C ARG A 279 -2.17 -9.86 18.25
N ALA A 280 -2.47 -8.76 17.55
CA ALA A 280 -2.90 -8.81 16.17
C ALA A 280 -1.70 -8.87 15.22
N TRP A 281 -1.65 -9.92 14.40
CA TRP A 281 -0.65 -10.10 13.34
C TRP A 281 -1.32 -10.80 12.16
N GLU A 282 -2.25 -10.09 11.52
CA GLU A 282 -3.22 -10.70 10.63
C GLU A 282 -3.50 -9.87 9.39
N THR A 283 -3.94 -10.53 8.34
CA THR A 283 -4.37 -9.97 7.06
C THR A 283 -5.78 -10.41 6.76
N SER A 284 -6.68 -9.46 6.50
CA SER A 284 -7.97 -9.71 5.88
C SER A 284 -7.88 -9.38 4.39
N PHE A 285 -8.50 -10.18 3.54
CA PHE A 285 -8.45 -9.98 2.10
C PHE A 285 -9.80 -10.25 1.43
N LYS A 286 -9.98 -9.60 0.28
CA LYS A 286 -11.01 -9.97 -0.71
C LYS A 286 -10.31 -10.39 -1.98
N ALA A 287 -10.86 -11.37 -2.67
CA ALA A 287 -10.30 -11.83 -3.93
C ALA A 287 -11.41 -12.21 -4.91
N THR A 288 -11.14 -11.97 -6.18
CA THR A 288 -12.06 -12.26 -7.30
C THR A 288 -11.42 -13.29 -8.21
N TYR A 289 -12.21 -13.91 -9.09
CA TYR A 289 -11.62 -14.75 -10.12
C TYR A 289 -10.69 -13.90 -10.99
N PRO A 290 -9.45 -14.37 -11.27
CA PRO A 290 -8.64 -13.77 -12.31
C PRO A 290 -9.39 -13.89 -13.64
N ASN A 291 -9.22 -12.93 -14.56
CA ASN A 291 -9.71 -13.13 -15.92
C ASN A 291 -9.04 -14.39 -16.46
N ALA A 292 -9.82 -15.45 -16.64
CA ALA A 292 -9.36 -16.55 -17.47
C ALA A 292 -9.05 -15.93 -18.84
N LYS A 293 -7.81 -16.05 -19.34
CA LYS A 293 -7.57 -15.87 -20.76
C LYS A 293 -8.66 -16.71 -21.41
N LYS A 294 -9.54 -16.07 -22.18
CA LYS A 294 -10.44 -16.82 -23.04
C LYS A 294 -9.52 -17.63 -23.93
N ASP A 295 -9.34 -18.89 -23.58
CA ASP A 295 -8.68 -19.82 -24.47
C ASP A 295 -9.35 -19.61 -25.80
N ALA A 296 -8.58 -19.17 -26.77
CA ALA A 296 -9.04 -19.01 -28.12
C ALA A 296 -9.53 -20.40 -28.53
N LYS A 297 -10.84 -20.60 -28.43
CA LYS A 297 -11.45 -21.78 -29.00
C LYS A 297 -11.14 -21.75 -30.49
N LYS A 298 -10.35 -22.74 -30.87
CA LYS A 298 -10.18 -23.14 -32.26
C LYS A 298 -11.52 -23.33 -32.92
#